data_03811026b008790db335245c471edfe7
#
_entry.id   03811026b008790db335245c471edfe7
#
_cell.length_a   1.000
_cell.length_b   1.000
_cell.length_c   1.000
_cell.angle_alpha   90.00
_cell.angle_beta   90.00
_cell.angle_gamma   90.00
#
_symmetry.space_group_name_H-M   'P 1'
#
loop_
_entity.id
_entity.type
_entity.pdbx_description
1 polymer ?
#
loop_
_entity_poly.entity_id
_entity_poly.type
_entity_poly.pdbx_seq_one_letter_code
_entity_poly.pdbx_strand_id
1 'polypeptide(L)'
;MTERQYSRGEWISAGVFVVVVLAAFAACSSSGSDSGSNDDPSSVRPTHARKTDTTGGDGLPVTASRFTEWPFTVTAGVLTCTAGAVTFEPAGGPRYAVNGTAKDSGYPDISPIWADDKELGYGLKIDISEVLNKGLSLC
;
A
#
# COMPACT_ATOMS: atom_id res chain seq x y z
N MET A 1 -17.89 -40.62 -29.27
CA MET A 1 -17.21 -39.70 -30.19
C MET A 1 -18.13 -38.51 -30.41
N THR A 2 -17.88 -37.43 -29.67
CA THR A 2 -18.62 -36.19 -29.87
C THR A 2 -17.67 -35.06 -29.55
N GLU A 3 -17.03 -34.51 -30.60
CA GLU A 3 -16.17 -33.35 -30.55
C GLU A 3 -17.02 -32.12 -30.30
N ARG A 4 -16.75 -31.38 -29.21
CA ARG A 4 -17.25 -30.03 -29.04
C ARG A 4 -16.26 -29.07 -29.67
N GLN A 5 -16.63 -28.50 -30.75
CA GLN A 5 -15.99 -27.37 -31.39
C GLN A 5 -16.10 -26.15 -30.46
N TYR A 6 -14.96 -25.63 -30.02
CA TYR A 6 -14.85 -24.36 -29.33
C TYR A 6 -14.74 -23.25 -30.35
N SER A 7 -15.80 -22.45 -30.47
CA SER A 7 -15.88 -21.30 -31.37
C SER A 7 -14.98 -20.16 -30.85
N ARG A 8 -14.00 -19.80 -31.66
CA ARG A 8 -13.21 -18.56 -31.46
C ARG A 8 -14.08 -17.36 -31.85
N GLY A 9 -14.48 -16.59 -30.85
CA GLY A 9 -15.06 -15.27 -31.06
C GLY A 9 -13.97 -14.23 -31.24
N GLU A 10 -13.78 -13.75 -32.47
CA GLU A 10 -13.00 -12.56 -32.77
C GLU A 10 -13.72 -11.32 -32.25
N TRP A 11 -13.08 -10.59 -31.37
CA TRP A 11 -13.50 -9.23 -31.04
C TRP A 11 -12.52 -8.24 -31.64
N ILE A 12 -12.84 -7.82 -32.87
CA ILE A 12 -12.28 -6.62 -33.49
C ILE A 12 -13.22 -5.48 -33.12
N SER A 13 -12.79 -4.55 -32.31
CA SER A 13 -13.43 -3.25 -32.21
C SER A 13 -12.39 -2.17 -32.05
N ALA A 14 -12.10 -1.54 -33.15
CA ALA A 14 -11.36 -0.28 -33.24
C ALA A 14 -12.23 0.85 -32.72
N GLY A 15 -11.71 1.60 -31.74
CA GLY A 15 -12.34 2.82 -31.25
C GLY A 15 -11.25 3.83 -30.86
N VAL A 16 -10.78 4.56 -31.87
CA VAL A 16 -9.95 5.75 -31.69
C VAL A 16 -10.81 6.87 -31.11
N PHE A 17 -10.55 7.32 -29.91
CA PHE A 17 -10.97 8.63 -29.43
C PHE A 17 -9.77 9.42 -28.97
N VAL A 18 -9.30 10.26 -29.87
CA VAL A 18 -8.42 11.39 -29.56
C VAL A 18 -9.29 12.50 -28.98
N VAL A 19 -9.12 12.86 -27.73
CA VAL A 19 -9.59 14.12 -27.18
C VAL A 19 -8.40 14.87 -26.61
N VAL A 20 -7.95 15.84 -27.38
CA VAL A 20 -7.00 16.87 -26.95
C VAL A 20 -7.80 17.92 -26.20
N VAL A 21 -7.54 18.08 -24.90
CA VAL A 21 -7.98 19.27 -24.16
C VAL A 21 -6.74 19.98 -23.61
N LEU A 22 -6.36 21.03 -24.30
CA LEU A 22 -5.46 22.08 -23.83
C LEU A 22 -6.24 22.99 -22.90
N ALA A 23 -5.84 23.07 -21.64
CA ALA A 23 -6.21 24.17 -20.76
C ALA A 23 -4.97 24.63 -19.99
N ALA A 24 -4.49 25.78 -20.40
CA ALA A 24 -3.50 26.60 -19.69
C ALA A 24 -4.19 27.34 -18.52
N PHE A 25 -3.62 27.28 -17.32
CA PHE A 25 -3.86 28.29 -16.28
C PHE A 25 -2.57 28.56 -15.53
N ALA A 26 -2.05 29.70 -15.78
CA ALA A 26 -1.74 30.88 -15.01
C ALA A 26 -1.12 30.68 -13.62
N ALA A 27 0.09 31.20 -13.51
CA ALA A 27 0.87 31.45 -12.31
C ALA A 27 0.13 32.36 -11.29
N CYS A 28 0.25 32.05 -10.01
CA CYS A 28 0.17 33.00 -8.92
C CYS A 28 1.41 32.88 -8.04
N SER A 29 2.28 33.86 -8.20
CA SER A 29 3.37 34.15 -7.27
C SER A 29 2.78 34.86 -6.05
N SER A 30 3.16 34.45 -4.86
CA SER A 30 3.06 35.26 -3.65
C SER A 30 4.33 35.10 -2.85
N SER A 31 5.14 36.12 -2.92
CA SER A 31 6.29 36.37 -2.06
C SER A 31 5.80 36.78 -0.67
N GLY A 32 6.35 36.20 0.36
CA GLY A 32 6.20 36.61 1.74
C GLY A 32 7.51 36.35 2.47
N SER A 33 8.35 37.36 2.51
CA SER A 33 9.54 37.42 3.36
C SER A 33 9.10 37.84 4.76
N ASP A 34 9.55 37.14 5.79
CA ASP A 34 9.76 37.73 7.10
C ASP A 34 10.94 37.07 7.79
N SER A 35 11.93 37.94 8.01
CA SER A 35 13.13 37.69 8.79
C SER A 35 12.82 37.83 10.28
N GLY A 36 13.28 36.92 11.09
CA GLY A 36 13.27 37.02 12.53
C GLY A 36 14.40 36.18 13.13
N SER A 37 15.59 36.81 13.23
CA SER A 37 16.70 36.29 14.03
C SER A 37 16.39 36.50 15.50
N ASN A 38 16.56 35.48 16.32
CA ASN A 38 16.95 35.64 17.73
C ASN A 38 17.76 34.39 18.14
N ASP A 39 19.03 34.67 18.35
CA ASP A 39 19.98 33.82 19.04
C ASP A 39 19.62 33.74 20.53
N ASP A 40 19.62 32.56 21.10
CA ASP A 40 19.91 32.38 22.53
C ASP A 40 20.51 30.97 22.77
N PRO A 41 21.70 30.88 23.37
CA PRO A 41 22.37 29.61 23.58
C PRO A 41 22.12 29.06 25.00
N SER A 42 21.98 27.75 25.07
CA SER A 42 22.04 26.94 26.30
C SER A 42 20.72 26.39 26.80
N SER A 43 20.41 25.19 26.37
CA SER A 43 19.83 24.19 27.25
C SER A 43 20.10 22.79 26.73
N VAL A 44 21.00 22.10 27.39
CA VAL A 44 21.24 20.67 27.23
C VAL A 44 19.98 19.95 27.69
N ARG A 45 19.22 19.40 26.76
CA ARG A 45 18.05 18.58 27.05
C ARG A 45 18.32 17.15 26.62
N PRO A 46 18.00 16.17 27.49
CA PRO A 46 18.28 14.77 27.25
C PRO A 46 17.54 14.27 26.02
N THR A 47 18.21 13.42 25.28
CA THR A 47 17.78 12.69 24.09
C THR A 47 16.45 11.99 24.34
N HIS A 48 15.34 12.66 24.02
CA HIS A 48 14.08 11.98 23.86
C HIS A 48 14.16 11.19 22.53
N ALA A 49 14.04 9.88 22.66
CA ALA A 49 13.82 9.00 21.53
C ALA A 49 12.80 9.66 20.60
N ARG A 50 13.23 9.89 19.36
CA ARG A 50 12.38 10.42 18.29
C ARG A 50 11.22 9.44 18.09
N LYS A 51 10.09 9.75 18.69
CA LYS A 51 8.83 9.18 18.31
C LYS A 51 8.63 9.61 16.85
N THR A 52 8.79 8.69 15.94
CA THR A 52 8.40 8.91 14.53
C THR A 52 6.90 9.16 14.54
N ASP A 53 6.49 10.42 14.52
CA ASP A 53 5.12 10.81 14.20
C ASP A 53 4.87 10.39 12.75
N THR A 54 4.36 9.19 12.58
CA THR A 54 3.72 8.77 11.35
C THR A 54 2.34 9.41 11.35
N THR A 55 2.26 10.63 10.87
CA THR A 55 1.00 11.27 10.51
C THR A 55 0.45 10.57 9.29
N GLY A 56 -0.51 9.68 9.50
CA GLY A 56 -1.25 9.04 8.43
C GLY A 56 -1.99 7.82 8.93
N GLY A 57 -3.29 7.96 9.28
CA GLY A 57 -4.23 6.91 9.61
C GLY A 57 -3.76 5.94 10.69
N ASP A 58 -4.53 5.80 11.76
CA ASP A 58 -4.23 4.89 12.88
C ASP A 58 -4.05 3.45 12.38
N GLY A 59 -2.83 3.11 11.93
CA GLY A 59 -2.46 1.78 11.50
C GLY A 59 -2.38 0.84 12.70
N LEU A 60 -2.84 -0.40 12.53
CA LEU A 60 -2.75 -1.45 13.54
C LEU A 60 -1.40 -2.16 13.44
N PRO A 61 -0.52 -2.07 14.45
CA PRO A 61 0.67 -2.91 14.51
C PRO A 61 0.28 -4.39 14.64
N VAL A 62 0.81 -5.22 13.75
CA VAL A 62 0.56 -6.66 13.71
C VAL A 62 1.87 -7.44 13.70
N THR A 63 1.83 -8.63 14.28
CA THR A 63 2.95 -9.56 14.35
C THR A 63 2.49 -10.96 13.97
N ALA A 64 3.39 -11.78 13.46
CA ALA A 64 3.12 -13.16 13.06
C ALA A 64 2.40 -13.97 14.18
N SER A 65 2.78 -13.74 15.45
CA SER A 65 2.20 -14.46 16.59
C SER A 65 0.71 -14.18 16.87
N ARG A 66 0.12 -13.23 16.18
CA ARG A 66 -1.31 -12.86 16.35
C ARG A 66 -2.23 -13.51 15.31
N PHE A 67 -1.66 -14.27 14.39
CA PHE A 67 -2.39 -14.92 13.29
C PHE A 67 -2.17 -16.42 13.37
N THR A 68 -3.16 -17.18 12.95
CA THR A 68 -3.07 -18.63 12.84
C THR A 68 -2.09 -19.02 11.75
N GLU A 69 -2.16 -18.30 10.64
CA GLU A 69 -1.25 -18.44 9.52
C GLU A 69 -0.73 -17.05 9.10
N TRP A 70 0.60 -16.94 9.04
CA TRP A 70 1.24 -15.67 8.71
C TRP A 70 1.76 -15.69 7.28
N PRO A 71 1.22 -14.86 6.37
CA PRO A 71 1.52 -14.96 4.95
C PRO A 71 2.78 -14.22 4.51
N PHE A 72 3.51 -13.57 5.40
CA PHE A 72 4.64 -12.72 5.01
C PHE A 72 5.99 -13.28 5.44
N THR A 73 7.04 -12.96 4.67
CA THR A 73 8.43 -13.30 4.99
C THR A 73 9.01 -12.43 6.11
N VAL A 74 8.35 -11.33 6.45
CA VAL A 74 8.68 -10.44 7.57
C VAL A 74 7.81 -10.80 8.78
N THR A 75 8.30 -10.58 10.00
CA THR A 75 7.62 -11.01 11.24
C THR A 75 6.63 -10.00 11.81
N ALA A 76 6.67 -8.76 11.36
CA ALA A 76 5.83 -7.68 11.87
C ALA A 76 5.68 -6.54 10.86
N GLY A 77 4.64 -5.73 11.05
CA GLY A 77 4.38 -4.53 10.26
C GLY A 77 3.14 -3.79 10.77
N VAL A 78 2.65 -2.87 9.97
CA VAL A 78 1.46 -2.07 10.26
C VAL A 78 0.41 -2.32 9.17
N LEU A 79 -0.80 -2.73 9.56
CA LEU A 79 -1.98 -2.79 8.70
C LEU A 79 -2.70 -1.46 8.76
N THR A 80 -3.13 -0.98 7.60
CA THR A 80 -3.96 0.23 7.48
C THR A 80 -5.10 -0.03 6.51
N CYS A 81 -6.27 0.55 6.77
CA CYS A 81 -7.37 0.56 5.81
C CYS A 81 -7.85 1.99 5.56
N THR A 82 -8.02 2.34 4.28
CA THR A 82 -8.58 3.62 3.86
C THR A 82 -9.50 3.38 2.66
N ALA A 83 -10.78 3.68 2.83
CA ALA A 83 -11.80 3.48 1.78
C ALA A 83 -11.78 2.07 1.15
N GLY A 84 -11.58 1.02 1.95
CA GLY A 84 -11.50 -0.36 1.50
C GLY A 84 -10.13 -0.79 0.95
N ALA A 85 -9.18 0.12 0.79
CA ALA A 85 -7.80 -0.18 0.42
C ALA A 85 -7.02 -0.67 1.65
N VAL A 86 -6.78 -1.97 1.71
CA VAL A 86 -5.97 -2.58 2.78
C VAL A 86 -4.51 -2.61 2.37
N THR A 87 -3.66 -2.05 3.20
CA THR A 87 -2.21 -2.01 3.00
C THR A 87 -1.45 -2.57 4.18
N PHE A 88 -0.26 -3.11 3.91
CA PHE A 88 0.68 -3.60 4.92
C PHE A 88 2.04 -2.93 4.73
N GLU A 89 2.63 -2.41 5.80
CA GLU A 89 3.92 -1.75 5.82
C GLU A 89 4.87 -2.45 6.79
N PRO A 90 5.88 -3.19 6.29
CA PRO A 90 6.92 -3.76 7.15
C PRO A 90 7.83 -2.66 7.70
N ALA A 91 8.49 -2.92 8.82
CA ALA A 91 9.43 -1.97 9.40
C ALA A 91 10.55 -1.62 8.41
N GLY A 92 10.66 -0.35 8.04
CA GLY A 92 11.67 0.15 7.11
C GLY A 92 11.44 -0.19 5.64
N GLY A 93 10.29 -0.76 5.28
CA GLY A 93 9.92 -1.08 3.91
C GLY A 93 8.81 -0.19 3.34
N PRO A 94 8.47 -0.36 2.07
CA PRO A 94 7.35 0.35 1.47
C PRO A 94 6.02 -0.21 1.97
N ARG A 95 4.97 0.59 1.81
CA ARG A 95 3.60 0.17 2.07
C ARG A 95 3.09 -0.61 0.86
N TYR A 96 2.75 -1.88 1.06
CA TYR A 96 2.28 -2.80 0.02
C TYR A 96 0.76 -2.91 0.00
N ALA A 97 0.20 -3.19 -1.18
CA ALA A 97 -1.21 -3.49 -1.38
C ALA A 97 -1.52 -4.93 -0.95
N VAL A 98 -2.44 -5.10 0.01
CA VAL A 98 -2.94 -6.43 0.43
C VAL A 98 -4.12 -6.87 -0.42
N ASN A 99 -4.90 -5.93 -0.98
CA ASN A 99 -6.06 -6.23 -1.83
C ASN A 99 -6.06 -5.42 -3.14
N GLY A 100 -7.03 -5.76 -4.02
CA GLY A 100 -7.20 -5.10 -5.31
C GLY A 100 -7.42 -3.61 -5.19
N THR A 101 -8.26 -3.17 -4.25
CA THR A 101 -8.55 -1.73 -4.01
C THR A 101 -7.28 -0.94 -3.69
N ALA A 102 -6.37 -1.53 -2.91
CA ALA A 102 -5.08 -0.89 -2.63
C ALA A 102 -4.17 -0.87 -3.87
N LYS A 103 -4.18 -1.92 -4.71
CA LYS A 103 -3.45 -1.92 -5.99
C LYS A 103 -3.97 -0.84 -6.93
N ASP A 104 -5.28 -0.71 -7.05
CA ASP A 104 -5.93 0.32 -7.87
C ASP A 104 -5.65 1.73 -7.36
N SER A 105 -5.36 1.86 -6.05
CA SER A 105 -4.92 3.11 -5.41
C SER A 105 -3.42 3.40 -5.60
N GLY A 106 -2.69 2.56 -6.33
CA GLY A 106 -1.29 2.76 -6.71
C GLY A 106 -0.25 2.23 -5.72
N TYR A 107 -0.66 1.46 -4.70
CA TYR A 107 0.30 0.81 -3.81
C TYR A 107 0.99 -0.37 -4.52
N PRO A 108 2.30 -0.58 -4.29
CA PRO A 108 3.03 -1.69 -4.89
C PRO A 108 2.47 -3.04 -4.45
N ASP A 109 2.60 -4.03 -5.32
CA ASP A 109 2.16 -5.41 -5.06
C ASP A 109 2.94 -6.03 -3.90
N ILE A 110 2.26 -6.85 -3.08
CA ILE A 110 2.83 -7.49 -1.88
C ILE A 110 3.70 -8.71 -2.20
N SER A 111 3.75 -9.18 -3.43
CA SER A 111 4.48 -10.38 -3.85
C SER A 111 5.93 -10.46 -3.35
N PRO A 112 6.72 -9.36 -3.26
CA PRO A 112 8.08 -9.44 -2.77
C PRO A 112 8.22 -9.95 -1.33
N ILE A 113 7.20 -9.77 -0.51
CA ILE A 113 7.19 -10.22 0.90
C ILE A 113 6.15 -11.30 1.18
N TRP A 114 5.41 -11.74 0.17
CA TRP A 114 4.43 -12.82 0.32
C TRP A 114 5.12 -14.18 0.32
N ALA A 115 4.99 -14.92 1.40
CA ALA A 115 5.66 -16.20 1.59
C ALA A 115 5.05 -17.30 0.72
N ASP A 116 5.90 -18.22 0.24
CA ASP A 116 5.46 -19.43 -0.45
C ASP A 116 4.97 -20.46 0.56
N ASP A 117 3.86 -21.13 0.22
CA ASP A 117 3.37 -22.29 0.95
C ASP A 117 4.24 -23.51 0.63
N LYS A 118 5.04 -23.92 1.60
CA LYS A 118 5.96 -25.05 1.45
C LYS A 118 5.25 -26.40 1.58
N GLU A 119 4.07 -26.44 2.19
CA GLU A 119 3.32 -27.67 2.38
C GLU A 119 2.54 -28.04 1.12
N LEU A 120 1.91 -27.06 0.49
CA LEU A 120 1.22 -27.25 -0.78
C LEU A 120 2.17 -27.29 -1.97
N GLY A 121 3.31 -26.59 -1.91
CA GLY A 121 4.30 -26.56 -2.97
C GLY A 121 3.82 -25.81 -4.23
N TYR A 122 4.37 -26.15 -5.38
CA TYR A 122 3.99 -25.62 -6.71
C TYR A 122 4.02 -24.09 -6.85
N GLY A 123 4.75 -23.38 -5.97
CA GLY A 123 4.80 -21.91 -5.98
C GLY A 123 3.53 -21.23 -5.49
N LEU A 124 2.67 -21.97 -4.79
CA LEU A 124 1.51 -21.39 -4.13
C LEU A 124 1.94 -20.50 -2.97
N LYS A 125 1.15 -19.49 -2.68
CA LYS A 125 1.39 -18.56 -1.59
C LYS A 125 0.54 -18.93 -0.38
N ILE A 126 1.06 -18.66 0.82
CA ILE A 126 0.29 -18.78 2.07
C ILE A 126 -0.98 -17.93 1.99
N ASP A 127 -2.09 -18.44 2.53
CA ASP A 127 -3.37 -17.73 2.51
C ASP A 127 -3.27 -16.38 3.26
N ILE A 128 -3.68 -15.33 2.58
CA ILE A 128 -3.65 -13.96 3.10
C ILE A 128 -4.98 -13.51 3.71
N SER A 129 -6.01 -14.36 3.68
CA SER A 129 -7.39 -14.00 4.02
C SER A 129 -7.54 -13.51 5.46
N GLU A 130 -6.81 -14.09 6.42
CA GLU A 130 -6.87 -13.67 7.83
C GLU A 130 -6.34 -12.24 8.00
N VAL A 131 -5.21 -11.92 7.38
CA VAL A 131 -4.64 -10.57 7.38
C VAL A 131 -5.54 -9.57 6.66
N LEU A 132 -6.09 -9.96 5.51
CA LEU A 132 -7.03 -9.12 4.74
C LEU A 132 -8.28 -8.80 5.56
N ASN A 133 -8.92 -9.81 6.17
CA ASN A 133 -10.10 -9.62 7.00
C ASN A 133 -9.80 -8.70 8.20
N LYS A 134 -8.64 -8.88 8.84
CA LYS A 134 -8.17 -8.00 9.90
C LYS A 134 -7.98 -6.57 9.41
N GLY A 135 -7.38 -6.39 8.24
CA GLY A 135 -7.22 -5.09 7.60
C GLY A 135 -8.56 -4.42 7.29
N LEU A 136 -9.50 -5.14 6.69
CA LEU A 136 -10.84 -4.63 6.39
C LEU A 136 -11.62 -4.22 7.64
N SER A 137 -11.37 -4.85 8.79
CA SER A 137 -12.00 -4.45 10.06
C SER A 137 -11.54 -3.09 10.59
N LEU A 138 -10.50 -2.49 9.99
CA LEU A 138 -9.98 -1.16 10.34
C LEU A 138 -10.63 -0.04 9.51
N CYS A 139 -11.36 -0.40 8.45
CA CYS A 139 -12.13 0.56 7.68
C CYS A 139 -13.43 0.98 8.40
#